data_4c90662dfbbdd27925a99fc54a84197b
#
_entry.id   4c90662dfbbdd27925a99fc54a84197b
#
_cell.length_a   1.000
_cell.length_b   1.000
_cell.length_c   1.000
_cell.angle_alpha   90.00
_cell.angle_beta   90.00
_cell.angle_gamma   90.00
#
_symmetry.space_group_name_H-M   'P 1'
#
loop_
_entity.id
_entity.type
_entity.pdbx_description
1 polymer ?
#
loop_
_entity_poly.entity_id
_entity_poly.type
_entity_poly.pdbx_seq_one_letter_code
_entity_poly.pdbx_strand_id
1 'polypeptide(L)'
;LVSALAFGAEGMNMGTRFIATKEAPVHDKVKQRLVEASELETRLVMRPLRNTERVLVNKAVDQIMEIEASHKDNNDPNALLEEIRPLVAGSERVLRDGDLEAAAWSCGMVAGLIHDVPTCQELIDTIMKEADEIINERLKGYANA
;
A
#
# COMPACT_ATOMS: atom_id res chain seq x y z
N LEU A 1 -9.30 0.34 13.01
CA LEU A 1 -10.58 -0.35 13.20
C LEU A 1 -11.59 0.58 13.87
N VAL A 2 -11.34 1.09 15.07
CA VAL A 2 -12.30 1.90 15.87
C VAL A 2 -12.87 3.09 15.09
N SER A 3 -12.04 3.86 14.39
CA SER A 3 -12.50 4.99 13.56
C SER A 3 -13.42 4.56 12.42
N ALA A 4 -13.13 3.42 11.76
CA ALA A 4 -14.00 2.90 10.71
C ALA A 4 -15.38 2.49 11.25
N LEU A 5 -15.42 1.82 12.40
CA LEU A 5 -16.67 1.47 13.09
C LEU A 5 -17.43 2.72 13.51
N ALA A 6 -16.77 3.76 14.02
CA ALA A 6 -17.38 5.01 14.40
C ALA A 6 -18.01 5.77 13.20
N PHE A 7 -17.48 5.59 12.00
CA PHE A 7 -18.08 6.07 10.74
C PHE A 7 -19.21 5.17 10.20
N GLY A 8 -19.59 4.11 10.91
CA GLY A 8 -20.69 3.22 10.53
C GLY A 8 -20.27 2.04 9.64
N ALA A 9 -18.97 1.76 9.50
CA ALA A 9 -18.53 0.56 8.81
C ALA A 9 -18.73 -0.70 9.66
N GLU A 10 -19.05 -1.83 9.05
CA GLU A 10 -19.13 -3.14 9.72
C GLU A 10 -17.74 -3.78 9.91
N GLY A 11 -16.72 -3.27 9.22
CA GLY A 11 -15.36 -3.76 9.26
C GLY A 11 -14.43 -2.93 8.39
N MET A 12 -13.21 -3.41 8.17
CA MET A 12 -12.23 -2.74 7.33
C MET A 12 -11.46 -3.73 6.47
N ASN A 13 -11.14 -3.33 5.23
CA ASN A 13 -10.26 -4.06 4.33
C ASN A 13 -8.84 -3.47 4.41
N MET A 14 -7.83 -4.33 4.51
CA MET A 14 -6.43 -3.94 4.56
C MET A 14 -5.62 -4.78 3.57
N GLY A 15 -4.93 -4.12 2.61
CA GLY A 15 -4.00 -4.78 1.69
C GLY A 15 -2.57 -4.75 2.22
N THR A 16 -1.93 -3.58 2.18
CA THR A 16 -0.50 -3.39 2.45
C THR A 16 -0.05 -3.97 3.80
N ARG A 17 -0.86 -3.82 4.86
CA ARG A 17 -0.52 -4.38 6.17
C ARG A 17 -0.44 -5.92 6.16
N PHE A 18 -1.36 -6.59 5.43
CA PHE A 18 -1.34 -8.05 5.32
C PHE A 18 -0.25 -8.58 4.37
N ILE A 19 0.25 -7.76 3.42
CA ILE A 19 1.45 -8.10 2.64
C ILE A 19 2.66 -8.30 3.58
N ALA A 20 2.77 -7.50 4.64
CA ALA A 20 3.81 -7.62 5.66
C ALA A 20 3.41 -8.62 6.77
N THR A 21 3.02 -9.82 6.40
CA THR A 21 2.78 -10.95 7.32
C THR A 21 3.60 -12.18 6.88
N LYS A 22 3.83 -13.10 7.81
CA LYS A 22 4.59 -14.34 7.52
C LYS A 22 3.91 -15.19 6.45
N GLU A 23 2.57 -15.25 6.47
CA GLU A 23 1.76 -16.07 5.56
C GLU A 23 1.53 -15.46 4.18
N ALA A 24 1.77 -14.16 4.01
CA ALA A 24 1.60 -13.54 2.69
C ALA A 24 2.51 -14.23 1.64
N PRO A 25 1.94 -14.69 0.51
CA PRO A 25 2.68 -15.44 -0.51
C PRO A 25 3.51 -14.51 -1.40
N VAL A 26 4.30 -13.65 -0.78
CA VAL A 26 5.21 -12.71 -1.45
C VAL A 26 6.63 -12.90 -0.96
N HIS A 27 7.59 -12.54 -1.79
CA HIS A 27 9.01 -12.66 -1.48
C HIS A 27 9.39 -11.81 -0.24
N ASP A 28 10.29 -12.33 0.61
CA ASP A 28 10.66 -11.68 1.87
C ASP A 28 11.27 -10.28 1.68
N LYS A 29 11.95 -10.02 0.56
CA LYS A 29 12.43 -8.68 0.22
C LYS A 29 11.31 -7.64 0.12
N VAL A 30 10.11 -8.04 -0.36
CA VAL A 30 8.93 -7.16 -0.42
C VAL A 30 8.47 -6.81 0.99
N LYS A 31 8.39 -7.80 1.89
CA LYS A 31 8.01 -7.61 3.30
C LYS A 31 9.02 -6.69 4.01
N GLN A 32 10.30 -6.95 3.82
CA GLN A 32 11.37 -6.14 4.39
C GLN A 32 11.33 -4.70 3.86
N ARG A 33 11.11 -4.52 2.55
CA ARG A 33 10.97 -3.18 1.95
C ARG A 33 9.79 -2.40 2.51
N LEU A 34 8.68 -3.07 2.87
CA LEU A 34 7.54 -2.44 3.55
C LEU A 34 7.89 -1.97 4.96
N VAL A 35 8.65 -2.78 5.71
CA VAL A 35 9.11 -2.42 7.08
C VAL A 35 10.07 -1.23 7.07
N GLU A 36 10.88 -1.10 6.02
CA GLU A 36 11.84 -0.01 5.86
C GLU A 36 11.23 1.27 5.27
N ALA A 37 10.03 1.17 4.68
CA ALA A 37 9.41 2.28 3.96
C ALA A 37 8.81 3.32 4.91
N SER A 38 8.88 4.58 4.50
CA SER A 38 8.10 5.66 5.09
C SER A 38 6.82 5.95 4.27
N GLU A 39 5.89 6.68 4.87
CA GLU A 39 4.68 7.17 4.20
C GLU A 39 5.00 8.13 3.03
N LEU A 40 6.18 8.74 3.03
CA LEU A 40 6.63 9.67 2.00
C LEU A 40 7.18 8.97 0.75
N GLU A 41 7.46 7.67 0.83
CA GLU A 41 7.99 6.86 -0.27
C GLU A 41 6.90 6.24 -1.14
N THR A 42 5.71 6.81 -1.18
CA THR A 42 4.65 6.38 -2.09
C THR A 42 4.31 7.46 -3.10
N ARG A 43 3.88 7.05 -4.30
CA ARG A 43 3.44 7.95 -5.39
C ARG A 43 2.10 7.49 -5.95
N LEU A 44 1.37 8.45 -6.52
CA LEU A 44 0.17 8.18 -7.30
C LEU A 44 0.57 8.18 -8.77
N VAL A 45 0.33 7.07 -9.46
CA VAL A 45 0.58 6.87 -10.89
C VAL A 45 -0.72 6.58 -11.64
N MET A 46 -0.67 6.57 -12.96
CA MET A 46 -1.78 6.27 -13.88
C MET A 46 -2.98 7.23 -13.76
N ARG A 47 -2.77 8.44 -13.22
CA ARG A 47 -3.82 9.46 -13.11
C ARG A 47 -4.38 9.90 -14.47
N PRO A 48 -3.55 10.15 -15.52
CA PRO A 48 -4.06 10.50 -16.84
C PRO A 48 -4.93 9.41 -17.46
N LEU A 49 -4.71 8.15 -17.08
CA LEU A 49 -5.51 7.00 -17.52
C LEU A 49 -6.81 6.81 -16.71
N ARG A 50 -7.11 7.68 -15.74
CA ARG A 50 -8.24 7.52 -14.81
C ARG A 50 -8.24 6.18 -14.07
N ASN A 51 -7.07 5.57 -13.92
CA ASN A 51 -6.82 4.34 -13.19
C ASN A 51 -5.75 4.58 -12.11
N THR A 52 -5.97 5.59 -11.28
CA THR A 52 -5.00 6.02 -10.28
C THR A 52 -4.67 4.91 -9.30
N GLU A 53 -3.40 4.59 -9.17
CA GLU A 53 -2.88 3.65 -8.19
C GLU A 53 -1.83 4.31 -7.30
N ARG A 54 -1.80 3.92 -6.02
CA ARG A 54 -0.70 4.29 -5.13
C ARG A 54 0.30 3.14 -5.07
N VAL A 55 1.55 3.46 -5.32
CA VAL A 55 2.65 2.51 -5.44
C VAL A 55 3.84 2.95 -4.58
N LEU A 56 4.70 2.00 -4.19
CA LEU A 56 5.96 2.31 -3.53
C LEU A 56 7.00 2.77 -4.56
N VAL A 57 7.77 3.80 -4.22
CA VAL A 57 8.80 4.36 -5.11
C VAL A 57 9.89 3.33 -5.40
N ASN A 58 10.17 3.16 -6.68
CA ASN A 58 11.26 2.39 -7.25
C ASN A 58 11.59 2.92 -8.65
N LYS A 59 12.60 2.35 -9.32
CA LYS A 59 13.01 2.82 -10.66
C LYS A 59 11.89 2.74 -11.71
N ALA A 60 11.05 1.71 -11.67
CA ALA A 60 9.92 1.61 -12.58
C ALA A 60 8.89 2.73 -12.36
N VAL A 61 8.64 3.09 -11.10
CA VAL A 61 7.74 4.20 -10.75
C VAL A 61 8.29 5.54 -11.22
N ASP A 62 9.60 5.77 -11.06
CA ASP A 62 10.24 6.99 -11.55
C ASP A 62 10.11 7.10 -13.07
N GLN A 63 10.33 6.02 -13.81
CA GLN A 63 10.12 5.96 -15.25
C GLN A 63 8.66 6.23 -15.66
N ILE A 64 7.69 5.63 -14.94
CA ILE A 64 6.26 5.93 -15.20
C ILE A 64 5.98 7.42 -15.03
N MET A 65 6.49 8.04 -13.97
CA MET A 65 6.28 9.48 -13.74
C MET A 65 6.92 10.36 -14.83
N GLU A 66 8.09 9.98 -15.35
CA GLU A 66 8.74 10.66 -16.47
C GLU A 66 7.91 10.54 -17.76
N ILE A 67 7.41 9.32 -18.07
CA ILE A 67 6.55 9.07 -19.22
C ILE A 67 5.24 9.87 -19.09
N GLU A 68 4.56 9.83 -17.93
CA GLU A 68 3.36 10.62 -17.69
C GLU A 68 3.61 12.13 -17.87
N ALA A 69 4.77 12.61 -17.44
CA ALA A 69 5.15 14.02 -17.59
C ALA A 69 5.36 14.41 -19.06
N SER A 70 5.92 13.52 -19.89
CA SER A 70 6.13 13.75 -21.33
C SER A 70 4.82 13.77 -22.13
N HIS A 71 3.78 13.09 -21.62
CA HIS A 71 2.45 13.01 -22.26
C HIS A 71 1.47 14.10 -21.82
N LYS A 72 1.88 15.08 -21.00
CA LYS A 72 0.97 16.12 -20.49
C LYS A 72 0.21 16.88 -21.57
N ASP A 73 0.87 17.13 -22.70
CA ASP A 73 0.31 17.88 -23.83
C ASP A 73 -0.27 16.97 -24.93
N ASN A 74 -0.08 15.66 -24.80
CA ASN A 74 -0.57 14.65 -25.73
C ASN A 74 -1.71 13.86 -25.06
N ASN A 75 -2.96 14.19 -25.43
CA ASN A 75 -4.15 13.54 -24.91
C ASN A 75 -4.44 12.17 -25.56
N ASP A 76 -3.42 11.35 -25.82
CA ASP A 76 -3.60 9.96 -26.28
C ASP A 76 -3.37 8.95 -25.13
N PRO A 77 -4.45 8.50 -24.44
CA PRO A 77 -4.33 7.54 -23.35
C PRO A 77 -3.79 6.17 -23.81
N ASN A 78 -3.98 5.82 -25.10
CA ASN A 78 -3.52 4.53 -25.60
C ASN A 78 -2.00 4.54 -25.79
N ALA A 79 -1.44 5.63 -26.34
CA ALA A 79 0.00 5.77 -26.47
C ALA A 79 0.68 5.73 -25.09
N LEU A 80 0.15 6.47 -24.12
CA LEU A 80 0.64 6.44 -22.74
C LEU A 80 0.57 5.04 -22.14
N LEU A 81 -0.55 4.34 -22.31
CA LEU A 81 -0.74 2.98 -21.77
C LEU A 81 0.28 2.01 -22.37
N GLU A 82 0.54 2.07 -23.68
CA GLU A 82 1.53 1.19 -24.33
C GLU A 82 2.93 1.39 -23.75
N GLU A 83 3.34 2.63 -23.49
CA GLU A 83 4.67 2.93 -22.95
C GLU A 83 4.83 2.47 -21.50
N ILE A 84 3.80 2.65 -20.65
CA ILE A 84 3.90 2.25 -19.23
C ILE A 84 3.58 0.77 -18.98
N ARG A 85 2.95 0.08 -19.93
CA ARG A 85 2.52 -1.33 -19.77
C ARG A 85 3.62 -2.25 -19.27
N PRO A 86 4.86 -2.23 -19.79
CA PRO A 86 5.93 -3.10 -19.29
C PRO A 86 6.30 -2.82 -17.82
N LEU A 87 6.14 -1.57 -17.37
CA LEU A 87 6.48 -1.11 -16.03
C LEU A 87 5.41 -1.45 -14.98
N VAL A 88 4.19 -1.77 -15.41
CA VAL A 88 3.09 -2.18 -14.52
C VAL A 88 2.80 -3.68 -14.59
N ALA A 89 2.97 -4.31 -15.77
CA ALA A 89 2.69 -5.74 -15.96
C ALA A 89 3.68 -6.68 -15.24
N GLY A 90 4.82 -6.15 -14.79
CA GLY A 90 5.90 -6.93 -14.16
C GLY A 90 5.74 -7.13 -12.65
N SER A 91 4.64 -6.76 -12.03
CA SER A 91 4.43 -6.84 -10.58
C SER A 91 4.63 -8.25 -10.00
N GLU A 92 4.38 -9.30 -10.79
CA GLU A 92 4.66 -10.68 -10.38
C GLU A 92 6.16 -10.93 -10.11
N ARG A 93 7.06 -10.32 -10.90
CA ARG A 93 8.51 -10.39 -10.67
C ARG A 93 8.90 -9.73 -9.35
N VAL A 94 8.23 -8.64 -8.98
CA VAL A 94 8.42 -7.99 -7.68
C VAL A 94 7.94 -8.91 -6.56
N LEU A 95 6.69 -9.35 -6.65
CA LEU A 95 6.02 -10.04 -5.54
C LEU A 95 6.55 -11.47 -5.35
N ARG A 96 6.83 -12.21 -6.43
CA ARG A 96 7.29 -13.60 -6.36
C ARG A 96 8.80 -13.72 -6.33
N ASP A 97 9.51 -12.98 -7.19
CA ASP A 97 10.94 -13.17 -7.39
C ASP A 97 11.79 -12.18 -6.55
N GLY A 98 11.15 -11.16 -5.94
CA GLY A 98 11.80 -10.17 -5.10
C GLY A 98 12.66 -9.15 -5.86
N ASP A 99 12.40 -8.97 -7.17
CA ASP A 99 13.02 -7.91 -7.99
C ASP A 99 12.26 -6.59 -7.78
N LEU A 100 12.59 -5.89 -6.71
CA LEU A 100 11.86 -4.70 -6.24
C LEU A 100 11.81 -3.55 -7.26
N GLU A 101 12.72 -3.57 -8.24
CA GLU A 101 12.85 -2.52 -9.26
C GLU A 101 12.14 -2.86 -10.58
N ALA A 102 11.64 -4.10 -10.72
CA ALA A 102 11.15 -4.62 -11.99
C ALA A 102 9.87 -3.96 -12.50
N ALA A 103 9.01 -3.51 -11.60
CA ALA A 103 7.72 -2.91 -11.93
C ALA A 103 7.14 -2.10 -10.77
N ALA A 104 6.12 -1.30 -11.06
CA ALA A 104 5.28 -0.68 -10.04
C ALA A 104 4.45 -1.76 -9.31
N TRP A 105 4.27 -1.60 -8.00
CA TRP A 105 3.43 -2.47 -7.18
C TRP A 105 2.70 -1.69 -6.10
N SER A 106 1.47 -2.09 -5.83
CA SER A 106 0.55 -1.37 -4.94
C SER A 106 1.07 -1.28 -3.51
N CYS A 107 1.10 -0.08 -2.96
CA CYS A 107 1.48 0.18 -1.58
C CYS A 107 0.80 1.43 -1.04
N GLY A 108 0.02 1.27 0.02
CA GLY A 108 -0.60 2.40 0.73
C GLY A 108 0.38 3.16 1.61
N MET A 109 0.04 4.41 1.96
CA MET A 109 0.82 5.25 2.90
C MET A 109 0.95 4.61 4.29
N VAL A 110 0.12 3.62 4.61
CA VAL A 110 0.22 2.83 5.84
C VAL A 110 1.58 2.13 6.00
N ALA A 111 2.37 2.03 4.94
CA ALA A 111 3.75 1.52 5.00
C ALA A 111 4.56 2.20 6.10
N GLY A 112 4.44 3.52 6.28
CA GLY A 112 5.11 4.26 7.35
C GLY A 112 4.70 3.87 8.79
N LEU A 113 3.68 3.01 8.96
CA LEU A 113 3.23 2.47 10.25
C LEU A 113 3.52 0.96 10.38
N ILE A 114 4.19 0.34 9.42
CA ILE A 114 4.50 -1.09 9.41
C ILE A 114 5.97 -1.26 9.82
N HIS A 115 6.20 -1.83 11.00
CA HIS A 115 7.55 -1.96 11.57
C HIS A 115 7.93 -3.43 11.86
N ASP A 116 7.06 -4.38 11.50
CA ASP A 116 7.25 -5.81 11.76
C ASP A 116 6.55 -6.70 10.72
N VAL A 117 6.87 -7.99 10.76
CA VAL A 117 6.27 -9.04 9.92
C VAL A 117 5.73 -10.15 10.84
N PRO A 118 4.59 -9.92 11.50
CA PRO A 118 3.93 -10.90 12.37
C PRO A 118 3.24 -12.00 11.55
N THR A 119 2.70 -13.01 12.22
CA THR A 119 1.67 -13.88 11.65
C THR A 119 0.35 -13.11 11.46
N CYS A 120 -0.53 -13.61 10.60
CA CYS A 120 -1.88 -13.04 10.44
C CYS A 120 -2.64 -13.06 11.77
N GLN A 121 -2.49 -14.13 12.56
CA GLN A 121 -3.14 -14.24 13.86
C GLN A 121 -2.63 -13.18 14.84
N GLU A 122 -1.30 -13.05 14.98
CA GLU A 122 -0.68 -12.03 15.85
C GLU A 122 -1.11 -10.60 15.43
N LEU A 123 -1.22 -10.34 14.13
CA LEU A 123 -1.68 -9.04 13.61
C LEU A 123 -3.14 -8.77 14.00
N ILE A 124 -4.03 -9.74 13.80
CA ILE A 124 -5.46 -9.61 14.13
C ILE A 124 -5.63 -9.43 15.65
N ASP A 125 -4.96 -10.24 16.46
CA ASP A 125 -5.02 -10.14 17.92
C ASP A 125 -4.56 -8.76 18.41
N THR A 126 -3.48 -8.23 17.83
CA THR A 126 -2.98 -6.88 18.13
C THR A 126 -4.00 -5.81 17.78
N ILE A 127 -4.59 -5.86 16.57
CA ILE A 127 -5.62 -4.90 16.13
C ILE A 127 -6.84 -4.92 17.05
N MET A 128 -7.28 -6.12 17.43
CA MET A 128 -8.45 -6.27 18.33
C MET A 128 -8.16 -5.78 19.74
N LYS A 129 -6.99 -6.09 20.27
CA LYS A 129 -6.53 -5.61 21.58
C LYS A 129 -6.44 -4.08 21.62
N GLU A 130 -5.78 -3.47 20.64
CA GLU A 130 -5.66 -2.00 20.54
C GLU A 130 -7.04 -1.33 20.40
N ALA A 131 -7.96 -1.96 19.66
CA ALA A 131 -9.33 -1.47 19.53
C ALA A 131 -10.06 -1.49 20.89
N ASP A 132 -9.94 -2.58 21.64
CA ASP A 132 -10.52 -2.72 22.99
C ASP A 132 -9.96 -1.64 23.94
N GLU A 133 -8.67 -1.45 23.98
CA GLU A 133 -7.99 -0.41 24.77
C GLU A 133 -8.49 1.01 24.42
N ILE A 134 -8.63 1.31 23.11
CA ILE A 134 -9.16 2.61 22.67
C ILE A 134 -10.59 2.81 23.16
N ILE A 135 -11.45 1.79 23.01
CA ILE A 135 -12.88 1.89 23.36
C ILE A 135 -13.05 1.97 24.89
N ASN A 136 -12.44 1.05 25.63
CA ASN A 136 -12.73 0.87 27.05
C ASN A 136 -11.90 1.75 27.97
N GLU A 137 -10.75 2.24 27.53
CA GLU A 137 -9.90 3.11 28.34
C GLU A 137 -9.95 4.56 27.87
N ARG A 138 -9.62 4.79 26.58
CA ARG A 138 -9.49 6.16 26.05
C ARG A 138 -10.84 6.83 25.84
N LEU A 139 -11.77 6.20 25.10
CA LEU A 139 -13.06 6.82 24.74
C LEU A 139 -14.05 6.84 25.91
N LYS A 140 -14.01 5.84 26.79
CA LYS A 140 -14.87 5.77 27.97
C LYS A 140 -14.66 6.97 28.92
N GLY A 141 -13.43 7.47 28.99
CA GLY A 141 -13.11 8.67 29.77
C GLY A 141 -13.84 9.93 29.28
N TYR A 142 -14.15 10.01 27.98
CA TYR A 142 -14.90 11.14 27.41
C TYR A 142 -16.42 10.94 27.47
N ALA A 143 -16.91 9.71 27.47
CA ALA A 143 -18.34 9.41 27.53
C ALA A 143 -18.99 9.72 28.90
N ASN A 144 -18.19 9.80 29.96
CA ASN A 144 -18.63 10.05 31.33
C ASN A 144 -18.31 11.47 31.83
N ALA A 145 -17.81 12.34 30.96
CA ALA A 145 -17.57 13.75 31.23
C ALA A 145 -18.76 14.61 30.81
#